data_cb838ddd48dab9f7e1e0091c31fe3029
#
_entry.id   cb838ddd48dab9f7e1e0091c31fe3029
#
_cell.length_a   1.000
_cell.length_b   1.000
_cell.length_c   1.000
_cell.angle_alpha   90.00
_cell.angle_beta   90.00
_cell.angle_gamma   90.00
#
_symmetry.space_group_name_H-M   'P 1'
#
loop_
_entity.id
_entity.type
_entity.pdbx_description
1 polymer ?
#
loop_
_entity_poly.entity_id
_entity_poly.type
_entity_poly.pdbx_seq_one_letter_code
_entity_poly.pdbx_strand_id
1 'polypeptide(L)'
;VIHALSSAILTGLLAVGPAPGLLGAPPAIANSSTPAVACAITAGEIEWGFKESFRAYISGTIANGEWTVADGATYETPTFRWSDGTGAFRDGQGTVRFDGSVTFSGHGDILSTTISSPTVEIRDTDTAILLVDVSGTTQAGDPVDAPQTEFAELRLSDGTREVAGEQVTLSGVPVTLLEDGAAAFGTYDAGTAMDPITLRYQTPAGCSPQNAAAFPWLPWRLLVLVAALAAIAFVVTLLRRRGAPSAV
;
A
#
# COMPACT_ATOMS: atom_id res chain seq x y z
N VAL A 1 -23.28 -29.50 -55.41
CA VAL A 1 -22.49 -29.71 -56.60
C VAL A 1 -21.05 -29.90 -56.11
N ILE A 2 -20.65 -31.10 -55.82
CA ILE A 2 -20.05 -32.25 -56.54
C ILE A 2 -18.68 -31.84 -57.17
N HIS A 3 -17.75 -32.68 -56.89
CA HIS A 3 -16.50 -33.08 -57.52
C HIS A 3 -15.18 -32.53 -56.87
N ALA A 4 -14.10 -33.28 -56.75
CA ALA A 4 -13.83 -34.72 -56.96
C ALA A 4 -12.42 -34.98 -56.38
N LEU A 5 -12.19 -36.22 -56.03
CA LEU A 5 -10.99 -36.93 -55.67
C LEU A 5 -9.81 -36.72 -56.65
N SER A 6 -8.58 -36.65 -56.10
CA SER A 6 -7.46 -37.29 -56.82
C SER A 6 -6.39 -37.72 -55.82
N SER A 7 -6.23 -39.02 -55.72
CA SER A 7 -5.09 -39.73 -55.12
C SER A 7 -3.86 -39.58 -55.97
N ALA A 8 -2.71 -39.39 -55.31
CA ALA A 8 -1.41 -39.70 -55.91
C ALA A 8 -0.56 -40.43 -54.85
N ILE A 9 -0.37 -41.68 -55.08
CA ILE A 9 0.59 -42.57 -54.42
C ILE A 9 1.94 -42.28 -55.09
N LEU A 10 2.95 -41.97 -54.31
CA LEU A 10 4.35 -42.07 -54.75
C LEU A 10 5.18 -42.77 -53.69
N THR A 11 5.63 -43.92 -54.08
CA THR A 11 6.52 -44.86 -53.42
C THR A 11 7.96 -44.30 -53.41
N GLY A 12 8.69 -44.48 -52.31
CA GLY A 12 10.09 -44.71 -52.50
C GLY A 12 11.08 -44.01 -51.58
N LEU A 13 11.76 -44.81 -50.92
CA LEU A 13 13.16 -44.87 -50.55
C LEU A 13 13.47 -44.61 -49.07
N LEU A 14 13.71 -45.74 -48.42
CA LEU A 14 14.39 -45.82 -47.12
C LEU A 14 15.86 -45.39 -47.29
N ALA A 15 16.23 -44.27 -46.65
CA ALA A 15 17.62 -43.96 -46.39
C ALA A 15 17.85 -44.06 -44.88
N VAL A 16 18.54 -45.09 -44.46
CA VAL A 16 19.09 -45.28 -43.11
C VAL A 16 20.29 -44.34 -42.98
N GLY A 17 20.08 -43.21 -42.28
CA GLY A 17 21.14 -42.33 -41.83
C GLY A 17 21.49 -42.56 -40.37
N PRO A 18 22.79 -42.38 -39.97
CA PRO A 18 23.20 -42.60 -38.57
C PRO A 18 22.50 -41.62 -37.63
N ALA A 19 22.01 -42.12 -36.50
CA ALA A 19 21.36 -41.34 -35.47
C ALA A 19 22.35 -40.29 -34.86
N PRO A 20 21.98 -39.02 -34.79
CA PRO A 20 22.74 -38.04 -34.01
C PRO A 20 22.49 -38.31 -32.52
N GLY A 21 23.60 -38.35 -31.77
CA GLY A 21 23.63 -38.59 -30.35
C GLY A 21 22.71 -37.61 -29.60
N LEU A 22 21.93 -38.16 -28.66
CA LEU A 22 21.16 -37.43 -27.66
C LEU A 22 22.12 -36.63 -26.76
N LEU A 23 22.41 -35.42 -27.12
CA LEU A 23 22.91 -34.42 -26.16
C LEU A 23 21.76 -34.14 -25.19
N GLY A 24 21.86 -34.68 -23.98
CA GLY A 24 20.89 -34.43 -22.93
C GLY A 24 20.73 -32.93 -22.69
N ALA A 25 19.53 -32.41 -22.88
CA ALA A 25 19.20 -31.06 -22.47
C ALA A 25 19.49 -30.90 -20.96
N PRO A 26 20.11 -29.79 -20.52
CA PRO A 26 20.29 -29.55 -19.09
C PRO A 26 18.94 -29.52 -18.40
N PRO A 27 18.83 -30.04 -17.16
CA PRO A 27 17.57 -29.98 -16.43
C PRO A 27 17.13 -28.51 -16.30
N ALA A 28 15.94 -28.20 -16.79
CA ALA A 28 15.31 -26.91 -16.51
C ALA A 28 15.16 -26.77 -15.00
N ILE A 29 15.90 -25.84 -14.41
CA ILE A 29 15.71 -25.44 -13.02
C ILE A 29 14.33 -24.78 -12.99
N ALA A 30 13.30 -25.54 -12.60
CA ALA A 30 12.03 -24.99 -12.25
C ALA A 30 12.26 -24.09 -11.03
N ASN A 31 12.29 -22.77 -11.24
CA ASN A 31 12.18 -21.82 -10.17
C ASN A 31 10.79 -22.02 -9.55
N SER A 32 10.71 -22.86 -8.53
CA SER A 32 9.56 -22.95 -7.64
C SER A 32 9.54 -21.66 -6.82
N SER A 33 8.97 -20.60 -7.38
CA SER A 33 8.55 -19.45 -6.58
C SER A 33 7.47 -19.97 -5.64
N THR A 34 7.82 -20.18 -4.37
CA THR A 34 6.84 -20.42 -3.31
C THR A 34 5.81 -19.28 -3.42
N PRO A 35 4.51 -19.58 -3.57
CA PRO A 35 3.51 -18.49 -3.63
C PRO A 35 3.63 -17.70 -2.34
N ALA A 36 3.77 -16.38 -2.46
CA ALA A 36 3.77 -15.50 -1.32
C ALA A 36 2.47 -15.70 -0.52
N VAL A 37 2.60 -16.01 0.76
CA VAL A 37 1.44 -16.23 1.63
C VAL A 37 0.77 -14.89 1.86
N ALA A 38 -0.51 -14.80 1.55
CA ALA A 38 -1.29 -13.61 1.87
C ALA A 38 -1.48 -13.54 3.39
N CYS A 39 -1.16 -12.39 3.97
CA CYS A 39 -1.31 -12.10 5.38
C CYS A 39 -2.69 -11.51 5.63
N ALA A 40 -3.58 -12.24 6.26
CA ALA A 40 -4.93 -11.75 6.57
C ALA A 40 -4.89 -10.62 7.60
N ILE A 41 -5.75 -9.63 7.41
CA ILE A 41 -6.12 -8.63 8.41
C ILE A 41 -7.44 -9.08 9.01
N THR A 42 -7.47 -9.26 10.34
CA THR A 42 -8.63 -9.82 11.04
C THR A 42 -9.41 -8.79 11.85
N ALA A 43 -8.79 -7.67 12.16
CA ALA A 43 -9.42 -6.55 12.84
C ALA A 43 -8.73 -5.26 12.41
N GLY A 44 -9.47 -4.39 11.75
CA GLY A 44 -9.02 -3.06 11.34
C GLY A 44 -9.87 -1.98 12.01
N GLU A 45 -9.27 -0.82 12.23
CA GLU A 45 -9.95 0.38 12.69
C GLU A 45 -9.30 1.59 12.00
N ILE A 46 -10.11 2.50 11.49
CA ILE A 46 -9.68 3.79 10.98
C ILE A 46 -10.39 4.90 11.75
N GLU A 47 -9.62 5.88 12.22
CA GLU A 47 -10.10 7.10 12.85
C GLU A 47 -9.71 8.29 11.99
N TRP A 48 -10.69 9.15 11.68
CA TRP A 48 -10.47 10.31 10.82
C TRP A 48 -11.42 11.45 11.15
N GLY A 49 -10.89 12.66 11.22
CA GLY A 49 -11.68 13.88 11.42
C GLY A 49 -12.18 14.53 10.14
N PHE A 50 -11.85 14.02 8.94
CA PHE A 50 -11.97 14.70 7.66
C PHE A 50 -11.12 15.97 7.62
N LYS A 51 -11.69 17.11 8.05
CA LYS A 51 -11.01 18.38 8.19
C LYS A 51 -11.72 19.24 9.24
N GLU A 52 -10.96 19.81 10.18
CA GLU A 52 -11.51 20.63 11.25
C GLU A 52 -12.36 21.79 10.70
N SER A 53 -11.85 22.50 9.69
CA SER A 53 -12.58 23.63 9.07
C SER A 53 -13.88 23.19 8.42
N PHE A 54 -13.95 21.97 7.88
CA PHE A 54 -15.18 21.43 7.29
C PHE A 54 -16.20 21.10 8.37
N ARG A 55 -15.79 20.44 9.46
CA ARG A 55 -16.71 20.16 10.58
C ARG A 55 -17.23 21.45 11.19
N ALA A 56 -16.36 22.46 11.40
CA ALA A 56 -16.76 23.77 11.87
C ALA A 56 -17.71 24.50 10.91
N TYR A 57 -17.52 24.35 9.61
CA TYR A 57 -18.43 24.88 8.60
C TYR A 57 -19.80 24.21 8.66
N ILE A 58 -19.86 22.88 8.69
CA ILE A 58 -21.12 22.11 8.75
C ILE A 58 -21.92 22.50 9.98
N SER A 59 -21.31 22.44 11.18
CA SER A 59 -21.99 22.73 12.46
C SER A 59 -22.18 24.22 12.74
N GLY A 60 -21.57 25.09 11.93
CA GLY A 60 -21.62 26.55 12.08
C GLY A 60 -22.87 27.17 11.47
N THR A 61 -23.02 28.49 11.69
CA THR A 61 -24.17 29.25 11.22
C THR A 61 -24.26 29.39 9.70
N ILE A 62 -23.18 29.12 8.94
CA ILE A 62 -23.15 29.23 7.48
C ILE A 62 -23.91 28.04 6.86
N ALA A 63 -23.50 26.80 7.15
CA ALA A 63 -24.18 25.61 6.66
C ALA A 63 -25.43 25.28 7.50
N ASN A 64 -25.42 25.63 8.79
CA ASN A 64 -26.45 25.31 9.76
C ASN A 64 -26.91 23.85 9.64
N GLY A 65 -25.92 22.96 9.59
CA GLY A 65 -26.08 21.56 9.30
C GLY A 65 -25.61 20.66 10.43
N GLU A 66 -25.59 19.39 10.13
CA GLU A 66 -25.20 18.33 11.05
C GLU A 66 -24.56 17.17 10.27
N TRP A 67 -24.12 16.17 10.99
CA TRP A 67 -23.74 14.88 10.44
C TRP A 67 -24.38 13.73 11.20
N THR A 68 -24.62 12.66 10.47
CA THR A 68 -25.12 11.39 11.03
C THR A 68 -24.17 10.26 10.63
N VAL A 69 -24.09 9.25 11.48
CA VAL A 69 -23.30 8.03 11.24
C VAL A 69 -24.23 6.83 11.19
N ALA A 70 -23.92 5.85 10.33
CA ALA A 70 -24.71 4.63 10.19
C ALA A 70 -23.83 3.44 9.80
N ASP A 71 -24.43 2.25 9.79
CA ASP A 71 -23.89 1.00 9.25
C ASP A 71 -22.54 0.58 9.85
N GLY A 72 -22.29 0.90 11.11
CA GLY A 72 -21.06 0.55 11.82
C GLY A 72 -20.08 1.72 12.03
N ALA A 73 -20.27 2.85 11.35
CA ALA A 73 -19.51 4.06 11.68
C ALA A 73 -19.99 4.66 13.01
N THR A 74 -19.07 5.25 13.75
CA THR A 74 -19.34 5.96 15.00
C THR A 74 -18.68 7.34 15.01
N TYR A 75 -19.13 8.23 15.90
CA TYR A 75 -18.52 9.55 16.07
C TYR A 75 -18.31 9.85 17.54
N GLU A 76 -17.08 10.21 17.86
CA GLU A 76 -16.70 10.80 19.15
C GLU A 76 -15.80 12.01 18.86
N THR A 77 -16.28 13.18 19.25
CA THR A 77 -15.63 14.46 18.92
C THR A 77 -14.12 14.45 19.17
N PRO A 78 -13.27 14.79 18.18
CA PRO A 78 -13.62 15.30 16.86
C PRO A 78 -13.57 14.25 15.72
N THR A 79 -13.65 12.96 16.03
CA THR A 79 -13.22 11.84 15.19
C THR A 79 -14.37 10.93 14.81
N PHE A 80 -14.49 10.62 13.54
CA PHE A 80 -15.29 9.51 13.02
C PHE A 80 -14.43 8.25 13.06
N ARG A 81 -15.07 7.10 13.33
CA ARG A 81 -14.40 5.80 13.44
C ARG A 81 -15.16 4.74 12.67
N TRP A 82 -14.43 3.93 11.93
CA TRP A 82 -14.89 2.69 11.30
C TRP A 82 -14.09 1.53 11.86
N SER A 83 -14.80 0.53 12.38
CA SER A 83 -14.22 -0.67 13.02
C SER A 83 -14.44 -1.91 12.17
N ASP A 84 -13.93 -3.06 12.67
CA ASP A 84 -14.11 -4.37 12.06
C ASP A 84 -13.58 -4.49 10.63
N GLY A 85 -12.60 -3.65 10.28
CA GLY A 85 -11.95 -3.69 8.97
C GLY A 85 -11.28 -5.03 8.71
N THR A 86 -11.46 -5.53 7.48
CA THR A 86 -10.89 -6.80 7.03
C THR A 86 -10.11 -6.61 5.73
N GLY A 87 -9.19 -7.54 5.47
CA GLY A 87 -8.39 -7.46 4.26
C GLY A 87 -7.22 -8.43 4.24
N ALA A 88 -6.26 -8.16 3.37
CA ALA A 88 -5.04 -8.95 3.31
C ALA A 88 -3.89 -8.15 2.70
N PHE A 89 -2.67 -8.53 3.11
CA PHE A 89 -1.43 -8.07 2.50
C PHE A 89 -0.73 -9.21 1.76
N ARG A 90 -0.07 -8.84 0.66
CA ARG A 90 0.84 -9.71 -0.08
C ARG A 90 2.01 -8.87 -0.59
N ASP A 91 3.22 -9.28 -0.29
CA ASP A 91 4.45 -8.61 -0.79
C ASP A 91 4.50 -7.10 -0.46
N GLY A 92 3.97 -6.71 0.70
CA GLY A 92 3.97 -5.32 1.15
C GLY A 92 2.81 -4.46 0.62
N GLN A 93 1.95 -5.01 -0.23
CA GLN A 93 0.76 -4.35 -0.77
C GLN A 93 -0.51 -5.04 -0.27
N GLY A 94 -1.61 -4.34 -0.26
CA GLY A 94 -2.89 -4.93 0.15
C GLY A 94 -3.96 -3.92 0.45
N THR A 95 -5.11 -4.41 0.91
CA THR A 95 -6.27 -3.58 1.20
C THR A 95 -6.82 -3.88 2.58
N VAL A 96 -7.33 -2.84 3.24
CA VAL A 96 -8.19 -2.93 4.44
C VAL A 96 -9.49 -2.23 4.13
N ARG A 97 -10.61 -2.95 4.22
CA ARG A 97 -11.96 -2.44 3.94
C ARG A 97 -12.76 -2.34 5.21
N PHE A 98 -13.58 -1.31 5.27
CA PHE A 98 -14.46 -1.01 6.40
C PHE A 98 -15.88 -0.79 5.91
N ASP A 99 -16.85 -1.20 6.73
CA ASP A 99 -18.25 -0.86 6.54
C ASP A 99 -18.60 0.40 7.34
N GLY A 100 -19.65 1.10 6.92
CA GLY A 100 -20.17 2.25 7.62
C GLY A 100 -20.18 3.53 6.79
N SER A 101 -20.98 4.49 7.21
CA SER A 101 -21.22 5.72 6.48
C SER A 101 -21.30 6.93 7.41
N VAL A 102 -20.94 8.09 6.85
CA VAL A 102 -21.12 9.42 7.45
C VAL A 102 -21.83 10.29 6.42
N THR A 103 -22.98 10.83 6.79
CA THR A 103 -23.71 11.79 5.95
C THR A 103 -23.61 13.17 6.56
N PHE A 104 -23.13 14.12 5.78
CA PHE A 104 -23.09 15.54 6.11
C PHE A 104 -24.24 16.25 5.42
N SER A 105 -25.04 17.00 6.18
CA SER A 105 -26.14 17.82 5.65
C SER A 105 -25.95 19.29 6.02
N GLY A 106 -26.53 20.18 5.21
CA GLY A 106 -26.47 21.61 5.45
C GLY A 106 -27.26 22.41 4.43
N HIS A 107 -27.33 23.71 4.63
CA HIS A 107 -28.06 24.62 3.74
C HIS A 107 -29.54 24.25 3.50
N GLY A 108 -30.22 23.71 4.52
CA GLY A 108 -31.58 23.22 4.39
C GLY A 108 -31.68 22.05 3.41
N ASP A 109 -30.75 21.09 3.55
CA ASP A 109 -30.64 19.84 2.79
C ASP A 109 -30.19 20.00 1.31
N ILE A 110 -29.72 21.20 0.90
CA ILE A 110 -29.07 21.35 -0.42
C ILE A 110 -27.76 20.54 -0.43
N LEU A 111 -26.94 20.68 0.61
CA LEU A 111 -25.81 19.79 0.86
C LEU A 111 -26.33 18.53 1.56
N SER A 112 -26.13 17.39 0.96
CA SER A 112 -26.41 16.07 1.56
C SER A 112 -25.44 15.05 0.98
N THR A 113 -24.19 15.05 1.49
CA THR A 113 -23.12 14.19 1.00
C THR A 113 -22.88 13.06 1.97
N THR A 114 -22.97 11.83 1.47
CA THR A 114 -22.63 10.60 2.20
C THR A 114 -21.28 10.08 1.75
N ILE A 115 -20.41 9.82 2.71
CA ILE A 115 -19.13 9.13 2.52
C ILE A 115 -19.22 7.79 3.23
N SER A 116 -18.97 6.69 2.50
CA SER A 116 -19.14 5.34 3.02
C SER A 116 -18.06 4.37 2.53
N SER A 117 -18.02 3.19 3.13
CA SER A 117 -17.19 2.06 2.73
C SER A 117 -15.69 2.42 2.57
N PRO A 118 -15.03 3.05 3.56
CA PRO A 118 -13.63 3.40 3.42
C PRO A 118 -12.78 2.16 3.12
N THR A 119 -11.88 2.28 2.16
CA THR A 119 -10.91 1.25 1.83
C THR A 119 -9.51 1.88 1.81
N VAL A 120 -8.61 1.37 2.63
CA VAL A 120 -7.20 1.77 2.58
C VAL A 120 -6.47 0.78 1.69
N GLU A 121 -6.00 1.24 0.53
CA GLU A 121 -5.19 0.47 -0.40
C GLU A 121 -3.72 0.83 -0.20
N ILE A 122 -2.96 -0.07 0.43
CA ILE A 122 -1.53 0.09 0.67
C ILE A 122 -0.79 -0.26 -0.61
N ARG A 123 -0.12 0.73 -1.20
CA ARG A 123 0.63 0.62 -2.46
C ARG A 123 2.07 0.15 -2.22
N ASP A 124 2.66 0.64 -1.14
CA ASP A 124 4.03 0.32 -0.71
C ASP A 124 4.22 0.64 0.78
N THR A 125 5.48 0.68 1.25
CA THR A 125 5.82 0.98 2.64
C THR A 125 5.53 2.43 3.05
N ASP A 126 5.47 3.34 2.08
CA ASP A 126 5.44 4.79 2.30
C ASP A 126 4.07 5.39 2.00
N THR A 127 3.31 4.76 1.10
CA THR A 127 2.08 5.34 0.56
C THR A 127 0.91 4.37 0.55
N ALA A 128 -0.28 4.91 0.80
CA ALA A 128 -1.55 4.24 0.57
C ALA A 128 -2.56 5.22 -0.05
N ILE A 129 -3.60 4.69 -0.66
CA ILE A 129 -4.73 5.46 -1.15
C ILE A 129 -5.95 5.14 -0.29
N LEU A 130 -6.65 6.18 0.13
CA LEU A 130 -7.95 6.07 0.75
C LEU A 130 -9.01 6.17 -0.35
N LEU A 131 -9.72 5.07 -0.57
CA LEU A 131 -10.89 5.03 -1.44
C LEU A 131 -12.14 5.11 -0.57
N VAL A 132 -13.18 5.77 -1.07
CA VAL A 132 -14.49 5.86 -0.44
C VAL A 132 -15.60 5.85 -1.50
N ASP A 133 -16.79 5.47 -1.09
CA ASP A 133 -17.99 5.76 -1.87
C ASP A 133 -18.46 7.16 -1.48
N VAL A 134 -18.74 8.02 -2.47
CA VAL A 134 -19.33 9.34 -2.27
C VAL A 134 -20.65 9.41 -3.01
N SER A 135 -21.74 9.74 -2.31
CA SER A 135 -23.08 9.83 -2.91
C SER A 135 -23.88 11.00 -2.32
N GLY A 136 -24.89 11.42 -3.05
CA GLY A 136 -25.82 12.48 -2.63
C GLY A 136 -25.66 13.77 -3.41
N THR A 137 -25.57 14.92 -2.73
CA THR A 137 -25.41 16.25 -3.35
C THR A 137 -24.30 17.03 -2.67
N THR A 138 -23.48 17.72 -3.49
CA THR A 138 -22.38 18.58 -3.03
C THR A 138 -22.92 19.87 -2.41
N GLN A 139 -22.03 20.70 -1.87
CA GLN A 139 -22.35 22.03 -1.36
C GLN A 139 -23.02 22.93 -2.41
N ALA A 140 -22.71 22.76 -3.69
CA ALA A 140 -23.33 23.49 -4.80
C ALA A 140 -24.72 22.93 -5.19
N GLY A 141 -25.11 21.78 -4.62
CA GLY A 141 -26.35 21.06 -4.96
C GLY A 141 -26.20 20.14 -6.17
N ASP A 142 -24.98 19.94 -6.67
CA ASP A 142 -24.72 19.03 -7.77
C ASP A 142 -24.80 17.57 -7.30
N PRO A 143 -25.46 16.67 -8.05
CA PRO A 143 -25.50 15.27 -7.67
C PRO A 143 -24.13 14.60 -7.82
N VAL A 144 -23.80 13.73 -6.89
CA VAL A 144 -22.59 12.91 -6.91
C VAL A 144 -22.94 11.46 -6.65
N ASP A 145 -22.30 10.54 -7.41
CA ASP A 145 -22.34 9.10 -7.22
C ASP A 145 -20.99 8.54 -7.71
N ALA A 146 -20.05 8.40 -6.81
CA ALA A 146 -18.66 8.03 -7.10
C ALA A 146 -18.24 6.86 -6.18
N PRO A 147 -18.46 5.60 -6.62
CA PRO A 147 -18.09 4.43 -5.83
C PRO A 147 -16.58 4.21 -5.86
N GLN A 148 -16.01 3.89 -4.69
CA GLN A 148 -14.59 3.58 -4.50
C GLN A 148 -13.67 4.52 -5.27
N THR A 149 -13.98 5.83 -5.16
CA THR A 149 -13.15 6.88 -5.76
C THR A 149 -11.84 7.04 -5.00
N GLU A 150 -10.72 7.29 -5.69
CA GLU A 150 -9.44 7.61 -5.05
C GLU A 150 -9.54 8.99 -4.38
N PHE A 151 -9.95 8.97 -3.11
CA PHE A 151 -10.30 10.18 -2.38
C PHE A 151 -9.07 10.94 -1.91
N ALA A 152 -8.11 10.24 -1.32
CA ALA A 152 -6.93 10.88 -0.74
C ALA A 152 -5.70 9.97 -0.73
N GLU A 153 -4.52 10.58 -0.84
CA GLU A 153 -3.24 9.93 -0.58
C GLU A 153 -2.94 9.98 0.93
N LEU A 154 -2.45 8.86 1.44
CA LEU A 154 -1.98 8.66 2.81
C LEU A 154 -0.46 8.49 2.80
N ARG A 155 0.29 9.36 3.49
CA ARG A 155 1.74 9.25 3.61
C ARG A 155 2.10 8.44 4.85
N LEU A 156 2.18 7.12 4.71
CA LEU A 156 2.38 6.18 5.84
C LEU A 156 3.72 6.37 6.53
N SER A 157 4.78 6.69 5.78
CA SER A 157 6.13 6.92 6.31
C SER A 157 6.24 8.14 7.22
N ASP A 158 5.35 9.13 7.06
CA ASP A 158 5.34 10.36 7.83
C ASP A 158 4.50 10.25 9.12
N GLY A 159 3.77 9.16 9.28
CA GLY A 159 3.06 8.82 10.50
C GLY A 159 3.97 8.13 11.53
N THR A 160 3.49 8.04 12.76
CA THR A 160 4.16 7.26 13.81
C THR A 160 3.64 5.82 13.77
N ARG A 161 4.57 4.87 13.63
CA ARG A 161 4.27 3.44 13.60
C ARG A 161 4.64 2.78 14.92
N GLU A 162 3.68 2.07 15.51
CA GLU A 162 3.85 1.23 16.69
C GLU A 162 3.41 -0.21 16.39
N VAL A 163 4.13 -1.19 16.95
CA VAL A 163 3.82 -2.61 16.81
C VAL A 163 3.80 -3.24 18.20
N ALA A 164 2.66 -3.80 18.56
CA ALA A 164 2.45 -4.48 19.83
C ALA A 164 1.88 -5.90 19.57
N GLY A 165 2.76 -6.89 19.54
CA GLY A 165 2.38 -8.26 19.15
C GLY A 165 1.94 -8.31 17.68
N GLU A 166 0.68 -8.70 17.46
CA GLU A 166 0.06 -8.76 16.13
C GLU A 166 -0.62 -7.43 15.73
N GLN A 167 -0.73 -6.49 16.65
CA GLN A 167 -1.35 -5.18 16.37
C GLN A 167 -0.33 -4.21 15.81
N VAL A 168 -0.70 -3.56 14.72
CA VAL A 168 0.02 -2.44 14.11
C VAL A 168 -0.85 -1.19 14.25
N THR A 169 -0.26 -0.11 14.72
CA THR A 169 -0.88 1.22 14.78
C THR A 169 -0.05 2.20 13.98
N LEU A 170 -0.69 2.89 13.05
CA LEU A 170 -0.15 4.02 12.30
C LEU A 170 -0.92 5.26 12.74
N SER A 171 -0.31 6.17 13.46
CA SER A 171 -0.97 7.38 13.99
C SER A 171 -0.40 8.65 13.39
N GLY A 172 -1.26 9.67 13.25
CA GLY A 172 -0.87 10.96 12.69
C GLY A 172 -0.46 10.89 11.22
N VAL A 173 -1.00 9.94 10.46
CA VAL A 173 -0.70 9.75 9.03
C VAL A 173 -1.26 10.92 8.24
N PRO A 174 -0.42 11.71 7.55
CA PRO A 174 -0.88 12.84 6.73
C PRO A 174 -1.78 12.37 5.59
N VAL A 175 -2.81 13.16 5.32
CA VAL A 175 -3.83 12.92 4.29
C VAL A 175 -3.85 14.09 3.32
N THR A 176 -3.72 13.80 2.03
CA THR A 176 -3.80 14.81 0.96
C THR A 176 -4.91 14.45 -0.02
N LEU A 177 -5.86 15.36 -0.22
CA LEU A 177 -7.01 15.17 -1.11
C LEU A 177 -6.53 15.01 -2.56
N LEU A 178 -7.00 13.97 -3.25
CA LEU A 178 -6.72 13.71 -4.66
C LEU A 178 -7.74 14.42 -5.58
N GLU A 179 -7.49 14.42 -6.87
CA GLU A 179 -8.32 15.08 -7.87
C GLU A 179 -9.74 14.50 -7.90
N ASP A 180 -9.87 13.17 -7.93
CA ASP A 180 -11.17 12.49 -7.93
C ASP A 180 -11.92 12.73 -6.62
N GLY A 181 -11.21 12.68 -5.47
CA GLY A 181 -11.79 13.01 -4.17
C GLY A 181 -12.26 14.45 -4.08
N ALA A 182 -11.49 15.40 -4.63
CA ALA A 182 -11.86 16.81 -4.67
C ALA A 182 -13.12 17.02 -5.53
N ALA A 183 -13.20 16.37 -6.69
CA ALA A 183 -14.37 16.45 -7.57
C ALA A 183 -15.62 15.85 -6.92
N ALA A 184 -15.49 14.69 -6.25
CA ALA A 184 -16.60 14.01 -5.60
C ALA A 184 -17.06 14.73 -4.31
N PHE A 185 -16.13 15.26 -3.53
CA PHE A 185 -16.45 15.98 -2.29
C PHE A 185 -16.94 17.41 -2.53
N GLY A 186 -16.43 18.05 -3.58
CA GLY A 186 -16.90 19.36 -4.07
C GLY A 186 -16.69 20.55 -3.13
N THR A 187 -15.84 20.42 -2.10
CA THR A 187 -15.65 21.45 -1.07
C THR A 187 -14.24 22.04 -1.08
N TYR A 188 -13.24 21.23 -1.42
CA TYR A 188 -11.83 21.62 -1.42
C TYR A 188 -11.14 21.19 -2.71
N ASP A 189 -10.09 21.94 -3.08
CA ASP A 189 -9.26 21.62 -4.23
C ASP A 189 -8.36 20.41 -3.96
N ALA A 190 -7.96 19.72 -5.02
CA ALA A 190 -6.93 18.69 -4.97
C ALA A 190 -5.63 19.25 -4.37
N GLY A 191 -4.90 18.41 -3.64
CA GLY A 191 -3.71 18.82 -2.90
C GLY A 191 -4.00 19.44 -1.53
N THR A 192 -5.27 19.63 -1.16
CA THR A 192 -5.63 20.13 0.17
C THR A 192 -5.24 19.11 1.24
N ALA A 193 -4.49 19.57 2.26
CA ALA A 193 -4.24 18.78 3.45
C ALA A 193 -5.52 18.62 4.27
N MET A 194 -5.87 17.37 4.56
CA MET A 194 -6.97 16.99 5.44
C MET A 194 -6.45 16.73 6.86
N ASP A 195 -7.35 16.48 7.82
CA ASP A 195 -6.91 16.03 9.14
C ASP A 195 -6.20 14.68 9.02
N PRO A 196 -5.15 14.43 9.82
CA PRO A 196 -4.44 13.15 9.78
C PRO A 196 -5.33 12.00 10.24
N ILE A 197 -5.04 10.79 9.76
CA ILE A 197 -5.72 9.59 10.20
C ILE A 197 -4.89 8.79 11.22
N THR A 198 -5.61 7.93 11.96
CA THR A 198 -5.01 6.79 12.66
C THR A 198 -5.59 5.51 12.08
N LEU A 199 -4.71 4.60 11.66
CA LEU A 199 -5.06 3.28 11.17
C LEU A 199 -4.51 2.23 12.13
N ARG A 200 -5.36 1.36 12.64
CA ARG A 200 -4.99 0.19 13.45
C ARG A 200 -5.42 -1.07 12.72
N TYR A 201 -4.61 -2.10 12.76
CA TYR A 201 -5.00 -3.41 12.24
C TYR A 201 -4.25 -4.53 12.94
N GLN A 202 -4.85 -5.73 12.94
CA GLN A 202 -4.24 -6.94 13.42
C GLN A 202 -3.87 -7.85 12.24
N THR A 203 -2.66 -8.38 12.29
CA THR A 203 -2.12 -9.29 11.28
C THR A 203 -1.15 -10.26 11.97
N PRO A 204 -1.03 -11.52 11.51
CA PRO A 204 -0.07 -12.46 12.08
C PRO A 204 1.35 -11.89 12.13
N ALA A 205 2.11 -12.25 13.15
CA ALA A 205 3.46 -11.77 13.35
C ALA A 205 4.33 -11.97 12.08
N GLY A 206 5.06 -10.94 11.68
CA GLY A 206 5.87 -10.96 10.46
C GLY A 206 5.12 -10.61 9.17
N CYS A 207 3.81 -10.44 9.24
CA CYS A 207 2.92 -10.16 8.12
C CYS A 207 2.58 -8.68 7.92
N SER A 208 3.39 -7.75 8.35
CA SER A 208 3.14 -6.31 8.09
C SER A 208 3.82 -5.89 6.77
N PRO A 209 3.17 -5.02 5.95
CA PRO A 209 3.78 -4.48 4.72
C PRO A 209 5.15 -3.85 4.97
N GLN A 210 5.30 -3.19 6.11
CA GLN A 210 6.54 -2.54 6.52
C GLN A 210 7.64 -3.52 7.00
N ASN A 211 7.33 -4.81 7.15
CA ASN A 211 8.33 -5.83 7.46
C ASN A 211 8.98 -6.43 6.21
N ALA A 212 8.48 -6.13 5.04
CA ALA A 212 8.94 -6.70 3.77
C ALA A 212 10.36 -6.28 3.35
N ALA A 213 11.09 -5.49 4.09
CA ALA A 213 12.51 -5.25 3.86
C ALA A 213 13.22 -4.52 5.01
N ALA A 214 13.21 -5.07 6.19
CA ALA A 214 14.34 -4.82 7.08
C ALA A 214 15.50 -5.70 6.59
N PHE A 215 16.09 -5.41 5.45
CA PHE A 215 17.47 -5.81 5.22
C PHE A 215 18.26 -5.17 6.36
N PRO A 216 18.93 -5.97 7.23
CA PRO A 216 19.75 -5.38 8.24
C PRO A 216 20.77 -4.53 7.50
N TRP A 217 20.63 -3.23 7.57
CA TRP A 217 21.69 -2.32 7.23
C TRP A 217 22.84 -2.67 8.17
N LEU A 218 23.67 -3.64 7.77
CA LEU A 218 25.00 -3.73 8.34
C LEU A 218 25.59 -2.33 8.03
N PRO A 219 25.73 -1.47 9.05
CA PRO A 219 25.99 -0.07 8.77
C PRO A 219 27.28 -0.03 7.98
N TRP A 220 27.21 0.44 6.75
CA TRP A 220 28.39 0.60 5.88
C TRP A 220 29.56 1.26 6.63
N ARG A 221 29.23 2.05 7.67
CA ARG A 221 30.17 2.63 8.63
C ARG A 221 31.00 1.57 9.37
N LEU A 222 30.44 0.39 9.68
CA LEU A 222 31.21 -0.71 10.26
C LEU A 222 32.13 -1.36 9.20
N LEU A 223 31.71 -1.52 7.96
CA LEU A 223 32.56 -1.97 6.89
C LEU A 223 33.69 -1.00 6.61
N VAL A 224 33.42 0.31 6.63
CA VAL A 224 34.46 1.34 6.48
C VAL A 224 35.43 1.33 7.65
N LEU A 225 34.95 1.16 8.90
CA LEU A 225 35.82 1.04 10.09
C LEU A 225 36.70 -0.20 10.01
N VAL A 226 36.15 -1.35 9.64
CA VAL A 226 36.96 -2.60 9.49
C VAL A 226 37.99 -2.45 8.39
N ALA A 227 37.64 -1.85 7.24
CA ALA A 227 38.58 -1.58 6.16
C ALA A 227 39.69 -0.59 6.58
N ALA A 228 39.35 0.45 7.33
CA ALA A 228 40.32 1.44 7.84
C ALA A 228 41.29 0.79 8.86
N LEU A 229 40.79 -0.02 9.77
CA LEU A 229 41.63 -0.77 10.73
C LEU A 229 42.56 -1.76 10.03
N ALA A 230 42.09 -2.47 9.02
CA ALA A 230 42.91 -3.38 8.22
C ALA A 230 44.03 -2.61 7.45
N ALA A 231 43.72 -1.44 6.89
CA ALA A 231 44.71 -0.59 6.23
C ALA A 231 45.77 -0.07 7.20
N ILE A 232 45.38 0.37 8.42
CA ILE A 232 46.32 0.80 9.45
C ILE A 232 47.23 -0.35 9.88
N ALA A 233 46.68 -1.54 10.13
CA ALA A 233 47.47 -2.72 10.49
C ALA A 233 48.46 -3.11 9.40
N PHE A 234 48.07 -3.00 8.13
CA PHE A 234 48.93 -3.25 6.99
C PHE A 234 50.10 -2.25 6.89
N VAL A 235 49.80 -0.97 7.07
CA VAL A 235 50.85 0.09 7.09
C VAL A 235 51.82 -0.11 8.24
N VAL A 236 51.34 -0.42 9.45
CA VAL A 236 52.21 -0.67 10.64
C VAL A 236 53.11 -1.89 10.40
N THR A 237 52.59 -2.96 9.78
CA THR A 237 53.41 -4.12 9.44
C THR A 237 54.47 -3.84 8.40
N LEU A 238 54.19 -3.00 7.40
CA LEU A 238 55.16 -2.57 6.42
C LEU A 238 56.28 -1.69 7.02
N LEU A 239 55.91 -0.78 7.93
CA LEU A 239 56.91 0.11 8.62
C LEU A 239 57.81 -0.73 9.54
N ARG A 240 57.29 -1.70 10.28
CA ARG A 240 58.05 -2.62 11.12
C ARG A 240 59.06 -3.49 10.32
N ARG A 241 58.72 -3.89 9.08
CA ARG A 241 59.59 -4.63 8.18
C ARG A 241 60.73 -3.79 7.62
N ARG A 242 60.54 -2.46 7.44
CA ARG A 242 61.56 -1.55 6.96
C ARG A 242 62.55 -1.06 8.01
N GLY A 243 62.22 -1.24 9.32
CA GLY A 243 63.03 -0.80 10.45
C GLY A 243 63.96 -1.89 11.07
N ALA A 244 64.07 -3.06 10.45
CA ALA A 244 65.00 -4.08 10.95
C ALA A 244 66.44 -3.71 10.49
N PRO A 245 67.37 -3.38 11.41
CA PRO A 245 68.77 -3.11 11.06
C PRO A 245 69.42 -4.41 10.57
N SER A 246 70.12 -4.29 9.43
CA SER A 246 71.00 -5.38 8.95
C SER A 246 72.09 -5.55 9.97
N ALA A 247 72.12 -6.69 10.67
CA ALA A 247 73.24 -7.12 11.49
C ALA A 247 74.39 -7.50 10.53
N VAL A 248 75.50 -6.81 10.65
CA VAL A 248 76.79 -7.14 10.07
C VAL A 248 77.54 -8.02 11.05
#